data_5cfa64ee0cc3eb5de277943c6b5040ea
#
_entry.id   5cfa64ee0cc3eb5de277943c6b5040ea
#
_cell.length_a   1.000
_cell.length_b   1.000
_cell.length_c   1.000
_cell.angle_alpha   90.00
_cell.angle_beta   90.00
_cell.angle_gamma   90.00
#
_symmetry.space_group_name_H-M   'P 1'
#
loop_
_entity.id
_entity.type
_entity.pdbx_description
1 polymer ?
#
loop_
_entity_poly.entity_id
_entity_poly.type
_entity_poly.pdbx_seq_one_letter_code
_entity_poly.pdbx_strand_id
1 'polypeptide(L)'
;MQQYLDLLRHIRANGAMKEDRTGTGTQSVFGYQMRFNLADGFPLLTTKKVHLKSIIYELLWFISGNTNVRYLQEHGVTIWDEWADENGELGPVYGHQWRSWPAPDGRSIDQLGLVVDMIKNNPDSRRMLVCAWNPGEVDKMALPPCHCLFQFYVADGKLSCQLYQRSADVFLGVPFNNASYALLTMMIAQVCGLQPGEFIHTTGDTHIYKNHFEQVALQLSREPRKLPTMHLNPNVKSIFDFQYEDFTLEGYDPWPAIKAPVAV
;
A
#
# COMPACT_ATOMS: atom_id res chain seq x y z
N MET A 1 6.47 -4.49 14.19
CA MET A 1 4.99 -4.50 13.90
C MET A 1 4.13 -4.10 15.09
N GLN A 2 4.74 -3.62 16.16
CA GLN A 2 4.00 -3.18 17.36
C GLN A 2 3.04 -2.03 17.02
N GLN A 3 3.47 -1.10 16.15
CA GLN A 3 2.67 0.06 15.70
C GLN A 3 1.29 -0.34 15.15
N TYR A 4 1.23 -1.44 14.38
CA TYR A 4 -0.02 -1.95 13.84
C TYR A 4 -0.91 -2.57 14.93
N LEU A 5 -0.34 -3.32 15.88
CA LEU A 5 -1.10 -3.87 16.99
C LEU A 5 -1.63 -2.77 17.93
N ASP A 6 -0.85 -1.71 18.11
CA ASP A 6 -1.28 -0.54 18.90
C ASP A 6 -2.43 0.20 18.20
N LEU A 7 -2.44 0.28 16.86
CA LEU A 7 -3.58 0.80 16.11
C LEU A 7 -4.84 -0.03 16.34
N LEU A 8 -4.75 -1.37 16.26
CA LEU A 8 -5.89 -2.26 16.53
C LEU A 8 -6.43 -2.04 17.95
N ARG A 9 -5.55 -1.98 18.95
CA ARG A 9 -5.94 -1.70 20.35
C ARG A 9 -6.59 -0.33 20.50
N HIS A 10 -6.01 0.67 19.85
CA HIS A 10 -6.51 2.05 19.89
C HIS A 10 -7.93 2.14 19.34
N ILE A 11 -8.21 1.53 18.19
CA ILE A 11 -9.55 1.53 17.59
C ILE A 11 -10.54 0.79 18.53
N ARG A 12 -10.15 -0.38 19.04
CA ARG A 12 -11.01 -1.16 19.95
C ARG A 12 -11.35 -0.44 21.25
N ALA A 13 -10.43 0.39 21.75
CA ALA A 13 -10.60 1.13 23.01
C ALA A 13 -11.34 2.47 22.82
N ASN A 14 -11.11 3.15 21.70
CA ASN A 14 -11.52 4.56 21.54
C ASN A 14 -12.43 4.80 20.32
N GLY A 15 -12.62 3.80 19.45
CA GLY A 15 -13.34 3.98 18.20
C GLY A 15 -14.85 4.12 18.40
N ALA A 16 -15.44 5.01 17.61
CA ALA A 16 -16.89 5.18 17.51
C ALA A 16 -17.50 4.09 16.61
N MET A 17 -18.67 3.62 16.97
CA MET A 17 -19.47 2.72 16.12
C MET A 17 -20.16 3.52 15.02
N LYS A 18 -20.01 3.08 13.77
CA LYS A 18 -20.60 3.72 12.59
C LYS A 18 -21.24 2.69 11.69
N GLU A 19 -22.28 3.10 11.00
CA GLU A 19 -22.75 2.38 9.81
C GLU A 19 -21.87 2.71 8.61
N ASP A 20 -21.85 1.83 7.61
CA ASP A 20 -21.07 1.98 6.39
C ASP A 20 -21.90 1.59 5.16
N ARG A 21 -21.34 1.84 3.96
CA ARG A 21 -21.99 1.54 2.68
C ARG A 21 -22.35 0.05 2.52
N THR A 22 -21.57 -0.84 3.11
CA THR A 22 -21.78 -2.30 2.99
C THR A 22 -22.87 -2.83 3.94
N GLY A 23 -23.36 -2.02 4.89
CA GLY A 23 -24.29 -2.43 5.93
C GLY A 23 -23.70 -3.32 7.03
N THR A 24 -22.39 -3.63 6.96
CA THR A 24 -21.71 -4.43 7.98
C THR A 24 -21.52 -3.65 9.28
N GLY A 25 -21.27 -2.34 9.16
CA GLY A 25 -20.91 -1.45 10.23
C GLY A 25 -19.45 -1.58 10.66
N THR A 26 -18.94 -0.49 11.23
CA THR A 26 -17.52 -0.38 11.61
C THR A 26 -17.37 0.18 13.02
N GLN A 27 -16.20 -0.07 13.62
CA GLN A 27 -15.67 0.71 14.73
C GLN A 27 -14.48 1.50 14.20
N SER A 28 -14.48 2.83 14.33
CA SER A 28 -13.47 3.68 13.67
C SER A 28 -12.98 4.83 14.52
N VAL A 29 -11.74 5.26 14.24
CA VAL A 29 -11.17 6.54 14.68
C VAL A 29 -10.87 7.38 13.46
N PHE A 30 -10.79 8.70 13.62
CA PHE A 30 -10.43 9.62 12.53
C PHE A 30 -9.03 10.18 12.77
N GLY A 31 -8.14 9.83 11.86
CA GLY A 31 -6.72 10.23 11.92
C GLY A 31 -5.87 9.33 12.82
N TYR A 32 -4.91 8.65 12.21
CA TYR A 32 -3.87 7.90 12.92
C TYR A 32 -2.59 7.86 12.07
N GLN A 33 -1.44 7.71 12.73
CA GLN A 33 -0.15 7.60 12.02
C GLN A 33 0.69 6.48 12.61
N MET A 34 1.20 5.63 11.74
CA MET A 34 2.21 4.61 12.04
C MET A 34 3.53 4.95 11.37
N ARG A 35 4.65 4.61 12.02
CA ARG A 35 6.00 4.76 11.47
C ARG A 35 6.73 3.44 11.50
N PHE A 36 7.37 3.10 10.39
CA PHE A 36 8.14 1.88 10.22
C PHE A 36 9.56 2.26 9.75
N ASN A 37 10.55 2.07 10.59
CA ASN A 37 11.94 2.19 10.18
C ASN A 37 12.32 0.96 9.33
N LEU A 38 12.62 1.16 8.07
CA LEU A 38 12.90 0.06 7.14
C LEU A 38 14.27 -0.61 7.41
N ALA A 39 15.12 0.00 8.22
CA ALA A 39 16.34 -0.65 8.71
C ALA A 39 16.08 -1.75 9.75
N ASP A 40 14.91 -1.74 10.42
CA ASP A 40 14.54 -2.75 11.42
C ASP A 40 14.01 -4.04 10.78
N GLY A 41 13.78 -4.05 9.48
CA GLY A 41 13.25 -5.14 8.69
C GLY A 41 12.05 -4.73 7.82
N PHE A 42 11.61 -5.64 6.98
CA PHE A 42 10.47 -5.41 6.09
C PHE A 42 9.15 -5.52 6.88
N PRO A 43 8.27 -4.49 6.84
CA PRO A 43 7.07 -4.43 7.69
C PRO A 43 5.93 -5.33 7.16
N LEU A 44 6.20 -6.62 7.02
CA LEU A 44 5.22 -7.65 6.74
C LEU A 44 4.74 -8.28 8.04
N LEU A 45 3.43 -8.32 8.27
CA LEU A 45 2.86 -8.81 9.54
C LEU A 45 3.32 -10.23 9.88
N THR A 46 3.69 -10.43 11.14
CA THR A 46 4.04 -11.75 11.68
C THR A 46 2.96 -12.33 12.59
N THR A 47 2.01 -11.53 13.07
CA THR A 47 0.88 -11.98 13.89
C THR A 47 -0.23 -12.68 13.10
N LYS A 48 -0.20 -12.56 11.78
CA LYS A 48 -0.93 -13.41 10.83
C LYS A 48 -0.15 -13.46 9.52
N LYS A 49 -0.22 -14.58 8.81
CA LYS A 49 0.39 -14.71 7.47
C LYS A 49 -0.32 -13.80 6.48
N VAL A 50 0.46 -13.02 5.71
CA VAL A 50 0.01 -12.15 4.62
C VAL A 50 0.52 -12.69 3.29
N HIS A 51 -0.27 -12.58 2.23
CA HIS A 51 0.04 -13.15 0.92
C HIS A 51 0.93 -12.20 0.10
N LEU A 52 2.26 -12.28 0.31
CA LEU A 52 3.25 -11.39 -0.31
C LEU A 52 3.19 -11.39 -1.84
N LYS A 53 2.90 -12.55 -2.46
CA LYS A 53 2.79 -12.66 -3.93
C LYS A 53 1.78 -11.65 -4.49
N SER A 54 0.60 -11.55 -3.89
CA SER A 54 -0.42 -10.59 -4.31
C SER A 54 0.06 -9.15 -4.17
N ILE A 55 0.77 -8.83 -3.08
CA ILE A 55 1.31 -7.48 -2.83
C ILE A 55 2.31 -7.09 -3.91
N ILE A 56 3.24 -7.98 -4.26
CA ILE A 56 4.27 -7.69 -5.27
C ILE A 56 3.62 -7.50 -6.65
N TYR A 57 2.75 -8.42 -7.09
CA TYR A 57 2.10 -8.30 -8.40
C TYR A 57 1.19 -7.08 -8.49
N GLU A 58 0.44 -6.76 -7.44
CA GLU A 58 -0.37 -5.54 -7.40
C GLU A 58 0.49 -4.27 -7.53
N LEU A 59 1.61 -4.20 -6.80
CA LEU A 59 2.51 -3.06 -6.87
C LEU A 59 3.14 -2.92 -8.26
N LEU A 60 3.61 -4.01 -8.86
CA LEU A 60 4.15 -4.01 -10.23
C LEU A 60 3.09 -3.59 -11.25
N TRP A 61 1.85 -4.04 -11.07
CA TRP A 61 0.71 -3.66 -11.89
C TRP A 61 0.41 -2.15 -11.78
N PHE A 62 0.43 -1.56 -10.58
CA PHE A 62 0.30 -0.10 -10.42
C PHE A 62 1.45 0.65 -11.09
N ILE A 63 2.70 0.21 -10.89
CA ILE A 63 3.90 0.83 -11.47
C ILE A 63 3.87 0.78 -13.01
N SER A 64 3.30 -0.27 -13.60
CA SER A 64 3.16 -0.38 -15.05
C SER A 64 2.14 0.59 -15.65
N GLY A 65 1.25 1.15 -14.85
CA GLY A 65 0.13 1.98 -15.31
C GLY A 65 -1.07 1.20 -15.82
N ASN A 66 -1.02 -0.13 -15.75
CA ASN A 66 -2.10 -1.01 -16.18
C ASN A 66 -3.29 -0.95 -15.21
N THR A 67 -4.50 -1.06 -15.74
CA THR A 67 -5.76 -1.03 -14.98
C THR A 67 -6.65 -2.25 -15.24
N ASN A 68 -6.22 -3.17 -16.12
CA ASN A 68 -6.93 -4.40 -16.41
C ASN A 68 -6.45 -5.54 -15.49
N VAL A 69 -7.38 -6.25 -14.87
CA VAL A 69 -7.08 -7.32 -13.89
C VAL A 69 -6.50 -8.60 -14.52
N ARG A 70 -6.53 -8.75 -15.84
CA ARG A 70 -6.01 -9.95 -16.52
C ARG A 70 -4.54 -10.22 -16.18
N TYR A 71 -3.72 -9.15 -16.10
CA TYR A 71 -2.34 -9.29 -15.66
C TYR A 71 -2.24 -9.96 -14.27
N LEU A 72 -3.07 -9.56 -13.33
CA LEU A 72 -3.10 -10.14 -11.99
C LEU A 72 -3.59 -11.61 -12.03
N GLN A 73 -4.65 -11.88 -12.78
CA GLN A 73 -5.24 -13.22 -12.93
C GLN A 73 -4.26 -14.21 -13.56
N GLU A 74 -3.50 -13.82 -14.58
CA GLU A 74 -2.44 -14.62 -15.21
C GLU A 74 -1.37 -15.08 -14.22
N HIS A 75 -1.18 -14.30 -13.13
CA HIS A 75 -0.27 -14.63 -12.04
C HIS A 75 -0.96 -15.25 -10.82
N GLY A 76 -2.25 -15.59 -10.94
CA GLY A 76 -3.04 -16.21 -9.85
C GLY A 76 -3.36 -15.25 -8.71
N VAL A 77 -3.47 -13.96 -8.98
CA VAL A 77 -3.86 -12.90 -8.05
C VAL A 77 -5.26 -12.42 -8.41
N THR A 78 -6.21 -12.54 -7.47
CA THR A 78 -7.65 -12.32 -7.69
C THR A 78 -8.23 -11.22 -6.80
N ILE A 79 -7.38 -10.43 -6.14
CA ILE A 79 -7.79 -9.45 -5.14
C ILE A 79 -8.58 -8.25 -5.71
N TRP A 80 -8.68 -8.13 -7.02
CA TRP A 80 -9.41 -7.09 -7.72
C TRP A 80 -10.59 -7.60 -8.56
N ASP A 81 -10.82 -8.92 -8.61
CA ASP A 81 -11.82 -9.54 -9.50
C ASP A 81 -13.25 -9.07 -9.21
N GLU A 82 -13.59 -8.79 -7.95
CA GLU A 82 -14.93 -8.37 -7.52
C GLU A 82 -15.36 -7.00 -8.07
N TRP A 83 -14.39 -6.16 -8.45
CA TRP A 83 -14.64 -4.80 -8.95
C TRP A 83 -14.50 -4.67 -10.46
N ALA A 84 -13.90 -5.66 -11.12
CA ALA A 84 -13.66 -5.62 -12.56
C ALA A 84 -14.96 -5.85 -13.35
N ASP A 85 -15.09 -5.18 -14.49
CA ASP A 85 -16.16 -5.47 -15.44
C ASP A 85 -15.91 -6.80 -16.19
N GLU A 86 -16.81 -7.17 -17.09
CA GLU A 86 -16.73 -8.39 -17.90
C GLU A 86 -15.49 -8.47 -18.80
N ASN A 87 -14.85 -7.33 -19.10
CA ASN A 87 -13.62 -7.22 -19.87
C ASN A 87 -12.36 -7.19 -18.99
N GLY A 88 -12.53 -7.19 -17.66
CA GLY A 88 -11.45 -7.09 -16.70
C GLY A 88 -10.98 -5.66 -16.43
N GLU A 89 -11.77 -4.66 -16.82
CA GLU A 89 -11.42 -3.26 -16.65
C GLU A 89 -11.92 -2.68 -15.32
N LEU A 90 -11.11 -1.80 -14.74
CA LEU A 90 -11.40 -1.10 -13.48
C LEU A 90 -11.58 0.41 -13.67
N GLY A 91 -11.42 0.90 -14.90
CA GLY A 91 -11.33 2.33 -15.16
C GLY A 91 -9.99 2.93 -14.74
N PRO A 92 -9.87 4.26 -14.66
CA PRO A 92 -8.59 4.96 -14.47
C PRO A 92 -8.10 4.92 -13.01
N VAL A 93 -7.99 3.71 -12.42
CA VAL A 93 -7.55 3.50 -11.03
C VAL A 93 -6.03 3.71 -10.88
N TYR A 94 -5.54 3.69 -9.69
CA TYR A 94 -4.15 3.86 -9.22
C TYR A 94 -3.05 3.97 -10.28
N GLY A 95 -2.78 2.89 -11.02
CA GLY A 95 -1.69 2.84 -12.01
C GLY A 95 -1.87 3.87 -13.12
N HIS A 96 -3.10 4.07 -13.61
CA HIS A 96 -3.39 5.11 -14.59
C HIS A 96 -3.06 6.50 -14.05
N GLN A 97 -3.51 6.81 -12.83
CA GLN A 97 -3.25 8.13 -12.23
C GLN A 97 -1.74 8.34 -11.97
N TRP A 98 -1.03 7.31 -11.53
CA TRP A 98 0.41 7.41 -11.28
C TRP A 98 1.23 7.64 -12.55
N ARG A 99 0.82 7.04 -13.68
CA ARG A 99 1.61 6.98 -14.90
C ARG A 99 1.07 7.81 -16.06
N SER A 100 -0.21 8.19 -16.01
CA SER A 100 -0.90 8.81 -17.16
C SER A 100 -1.95 9.82 -16.69
N TRP A 101 -1.64 10.64 -15.69
CA TRP A 101 -2.56 11.67 -15.20
C TRP A 101 -2.94 12.64 -16.33
N PRO A 102 -4.25 12.80 -16.65
CA PRO A 102 -4.69 13.67 -17.74
C PRO A 102 -4.56 15.15 -17.33
N ALA A 103 -3.81 15.93 -18.10
CA ALA A 103 -3.72 17.39 -17.93
C ALA A 103 -4.74 18.11 -18.83
N PRO A 104 -5.21 19.31 -18.44
CA PRO A 104 -6.21 20.07 -19.20
C PRO A 104 -5.75 20.46 -20.63
N ASP A 105 -4.45 20.52 -20.86
CA ASP A 105 -3.85 20.81 -22.16
C ASP A 105 -3.66 19.57 -23.05
N GLY A 106 -4.20 18.43 -22.65
CA GLY A 106 -4.15 17.15 -23.37
C GLY A 106 -2.87 16.34 -23.16
N ARG A 107 -1.92 16.81 -22.35
CA ARG A 107 -0.74 16.02 -21.98
C ARG A 107 -1.11 14.91 -21.00
N SER A 108 -0.36 13.82 -21.07
CA SER A 108 -0.33 12.78 -20.02
C SER A 108 0.88 13.01 -19.12
N ILE A 109 0.66 13.00 -17.80
CA ILE A 109 1.71 13.24 -16.81
C ILE A 109 2.06 11.93 -16.13
N ASP A 110 3.30 11.47 -16.27
CA ASP A 110 3.88 10.36 -15.52
C ASP A 110 4.40 10.86 -14.17
N GLN A 111 3.53 10.89 -13.17
CA GLN A 111 3.87 11.37 -11.83
C GLN A 111 5.00 10.55 -11.20
N LEU A 112 4.97 9.21 -11.38
CA LEU A 112 5.97 8.32 -10.76
C LEU A 112 7.35 8.52 -11.40
N GLY A 113 7.42 8.62 -12.73
CA GLY A 113 8.67 8.93 -13.44
C GLY A 113 9.24 10.28 -13.02
N LEU A 114 8.40 11.33 -12.96
CA LEU A 114 8.81 12.66 -12.51
C LEU A 114 9.35 12.67 -11.07
N VAL A 115 8.73 11.91 -10.17
CA VAL A 115 9.19 11.84 -8.77
C VAL A 115 10.55 11.15 -8.69
N VAL A 116 10.76 10.05 -9.43
CA VAL A 116 12.08 9.38 -9.48
C VAL A 116 13.16 10.34 -10.01
N ASP A 117 12.85 11.09 -11.05
CA ASP A 117 13.77 12.09 -11.59
C ASP A 117 14.06 13.22 -10.58
N MET A 118 13.05 13.70 -9.85
CA MET A 118 13.24 14.70 -8.81
C MET A 118 14.13 14.18 -7.67
N ILE A 119 13.92 12.94 -7.21
CA ILE A 119 14.74 12.34 -6.14
C ILE A 119 16.21 12.29 -6.57
N LYS A 120 16.51 11.98 -7.84
CA LYS A 120 17.88 11.91 -8.36
C LYS A 120 18.53 13.28 -8.54
N ASN A 121 17.78 14.25 -9.05
CA ASN A 121 18.33 15.51 -9.54
C ASN A 121 18.06 16.71 -8.62
N ASN A 122 17.08 16.63 -7.73
CA ASN A 122 16.70 17.67 -6.77
C ASN A 122 16.16 17.06 -5.48
N PRO A 123 16.98 16.33 -4.71
CA PRO A 123 16.53 15.57 -3.52
C PRO A 123 15.94 16.46 -2.41
N ASP A 124 16.23 17.74 -2.38
CA ASP A 124 15.67 18.70 -1.41
C ASP A 124 14.28 19.22 -1.79
N SER A 125 13.72 18.75 -2.92
CA SER A 125 12.38 19.14 -3.37
C SER A 125 11.30 18.72 -2.39
N ARG A 126 10.37 19.64 -2.11
CA ARG A 126 9.13 19.34 -1.34
C ARG A 126 7.97 18.95 -2.24
N ARG A 127 8.22 18.73 -3.54
CA ARG A 127 7.20 18.44 -4.57
C ARG A 127 7.24 16.97 -5.04
N MET A 128 7.96 16.11 -4.34
CA MET A 128 8.07 14.68 -4.64
C MET A 128 6.80 13.96 -4.17
N LEU A 129 5.69 14.17 -4.89
CA LEU A 129 4.36 13.72 -4.53
C LEU A 129 3.70 13.04 -5.73
N VAL A 130 2.99 11.92 -5.47
CA VAL A 130 2.15 11.20 -6.42
C VAL A 130 0.74 11.14 -5.85
N CYS A 131 -0.27 11.52 -6.65
CA CYS A 131 -1.66 11.54 -6.28
C CYS A 131 -2.46 10.57 -7.15
N ALA A 132 -3.28 9.73 -6.52
CA ALA A 132 -4.24 8.86 -7.19
C ALA A 132 -5.67 9.41 -7.14
N TRP A 133 -5.96 10.35 -6.26
CA TRP A 133 -7.28 10.96 -6.13
C TRP A 133 -7.48 12.06 -7.15
N ASN A 134 -8.15 11.73 -8.25
CA ASN A 134 -8.49 12.66 -9.32
C ASN A 134 -10.00 12.96 -9.30
N PRO A 135 -10.45 14.12 -8.78
CA PRO A 135 -11.87 14.44 -8.73
C PRO A 135 -12.57 14.48 -10.09
N GLY A 136 -11.83 14.70 -11.16
CA GLY A 136 -12.36 14.70 -12.52
C GLY A 136 -12.59 13.31 -13.12
N GLU A 137 -12.08 12.26 -12.48
CA GLU A 137 -12.18 10.89 -12.99
C GLU A 137 -12.64 9.86 -11.95
N VAL A 138 -12.80 10.25 -10.69
CA VAL A 138 -13.15 9.32 -9.59
C VAL A 138 -14.45 8.56 -9.86
N ASP A 139 -15.41 9.18 -10.55
CA ASP A 139 -16.70 8.55 -10.89
C ASP A 139 -16.58 7.52 -12.02
N LYS A 140 -15.44 7.46 -12.73
CA LYS A 140 -15.15 6.47 -13.75
C LYS A 140 -14.40 5.25 -13.21
N MET A 141 -14.02 5.27 -11.94
CA MET A 141 -13.26 4.22 -11.30
C MET A 141 -14.21 3.20 -10.67
N ALA A 142 -13.95 1.91 -10.90
CA ALA A 142 -14.72 0.84 -10.26
C ALA A 142 -14.64 0.89 -8.73
N LEU A 143 -13.48 1.36 -8.22
CA LEU A 143 -13.27 1.61 -6.79
C LEU A 143 -12.47 2.91 -6.61
N PRO A 144 -13.07 3.98 -6.01
CA PRO A 144 -12.34 5.21 -5.70
C PRO A 144 -11.12 4.94 -4.80
N PRO A 145 -9.94 5.55 -5.07
CA PRO A 145 -8.72 5.25 -4.36
C PRO A 145 -8.83 5.44 -2.85
N CYS A 146 -8.51 4.41 -2.08
CA CYS A 146 -8.38 4.49 -0.62
C CYS A 146 -7.07 5.16 -0.22
N HIS A 147 -5.95 4.72 -0.79
CA HIS A 147 -4.64 5.37 -0.63
C HIS A 147 -4.48 6.47 -1.68
N CYS A 148 -4.71 7.71 -1.25
CA CYS A 148 -4.97 8.85 -2.12
C CYS A 148 -3.71 9.49 -2.68
N LEU A 149 -2.67 9.62 -1.86
CA LEU A 149 -1.41 10.25 -2.23
C LEU A 149 -0.26 9.76 -1.37
N PHE A 150 0.93 9.83 -1.92
CA PHE A 150 2.16 9.59 -1.17
C PHE A 150 3.23 10.60 -1.56
N GLN A 151 4.09 10.91 -0.60
CA GLN A 151 5.17 11.89 -0.72
C GLN A 151 6.47 11.29 -0.26
N PHE A 152 7.56 11.64 -0.95
CA PHE A 152 8.91 11.24 -0.58
C PHE A 152 9.69 12.38 0.08
N TYR A 153 10.66 11.95 0.88
CA TYR A 153 11.58 12.84 1.57
C TYR A 153 12.98 12.21 1.60
N VAL A 154 13.98 13.00 1.22
CA VAL A 154 15.39 12.57 1.24
C VAL A 154 16.13 13.32 2.34
N ALA A 155 16.79 12.59 3.22
CA ALA A 155 17.69 13.14 4.23
C ALA A 155 18.77 12.12 4.59
N ASP A 156 19.97 12.59 4.85
CA ASP A 156 21.11 11.77 5.30
C ASP A 156 21.35 10.52 4.42
N GLY A 157 21.17 10.67 3.09
CA GLY A 157 21.33 9.58 2.13
C GLY A 157 20.23 8.51 2.19
N LYS A 158 19.09 8.80 2.85
CA LYS A 158 17.96 7.91 2.99
C LYS A 158 16.72 8.47 2.34
N LEU A 159 15.90 7.57 1.77
CA LEU A 159 14.59 7.88 1.22
C LEU A 159 13.50 7.40 2.17
N SER A 160 12.63 8.32 2.58
CA SER A 160 11.40 8.03 3.34
C SER A 160 10.17 8.31 2.50
N CYS A 161 9.07 7.59 2.78
CA CYS A 161 7.79 7.77 2.11
C CYS A 161 6.68 7.95 3.14
N GLN A 162 5.81 8.92 2.92
CA GLN A 162 4.57 9.09 3.69
C GLN A 162 3.37 8.87 2.79
N LEU A 163 2.51 7.91 3.16
CA LEU A 163 1.23 7.64 2.52
C LEU A 163 0.10 8.33 3.30
N TYR A 164 -0.84 8.97 2.60
CA TYR A 164 -2.16 9.30 3.14
C TYR A 164 -3.22 8.36 2.55
N GLN A 165 -3.90 7.63 3.42
CA GLN A 165 -5.01 6.74 3.10
C GLN A 165 -6.30 7.25 3.74
N ARG A 166 -7.27 7.68 2.91
CA ARG A 166 -8.54 8.28 3.38
C ARG A 166 -9.46 7.30 4.09
N SER A 167 -9.40 6.03 3.71
CA SER A 167 -10.26 4.95 4.21
C SER A 167 -9.40 3.71 4.39
N ALA A 168 -9.30 3.21 5.61
CA ALA A 168 -8.36 2.17 5.99
C ALA A 168 -9.07 1.03 6.73
N ASP A 169 -9.39 -0.07 6.01
CA ASP A 169 -9.72 -1.35 6.61
C ASP A 169 -8.46 -1.91 7.29
N VAL A 170 -8.42 -1.79 8.61
CA VAL A 170 -7.20 -2.09 9.37
C VAL A 170 -6.92 -3.58 9.41
N PHE A 171 -7.94 -4.44 9.31
CA PHE A 171 -7.72 -5.88 9.41
C PHE A 171 -7.26 -6.51 8.09
N LEU A 172 -7.92 -6.22 6.96
CA LEU A 172 -7.59 -6.80 5.67
C LEU A 172 -6.66 -5.91 4.83
N GLY A 173 -6.99 -4.63 4.65
CA GLY A 173 -6.31 -3.74 3.72
C GLY A 173 -4.96 -3.20 4.22
N VAL A 174 -4.93 -2.63 5.42
CA VAL A 174 -3.73 -1.96 5.96
C VAL A 174 -2.47 -2.84 5.96
N PRO A 175 -2.50 -4.15 6.29
CA PRO A 175 -1.32 -5.01 6.18
C PRO A 175 -0.73 -5.08 4.77
N PHE A 176 -1.58 -5.11 3.73
CA PHE A 176 -1.16 -5.07 2.33
C PHE A 176 -0.55 -3.71 1.99
N ASN A 177 -1.21 -2.62 2.37
CA ASN A 177 -0.75 -1.27 2.07
C ASN A 177 0.59 -0.95 2.75
N ASN A 178 0.78 -1.37 4.01
CA ASN A 178 2.05 -1.21 4.72
C ASN A 178 3.22 -1.88 3.97
N ALA A 179 3.04 -3.13 3.57
CA ALA A 179 4.07 -3.89 2.86
C ALA A 179 4.30 -3.34 1.44
N SER A 180 3.23 -2.98 0.72
CA SER A 180 3.30 -2.44 -0.64
C SER A 180 4.09 -1.13 -0.70
N TYR A 181 3.76 -0.15 0.15
CA TYR A 181 4.45 1.14 0.14
C TYR A 181 5.85 1.11 0.76
N ALA A 182 6.09 0.22 1.72
CA ALA A 182 7.44 -0.06 2.20
C ALA A 182 8.30 -0.63 1.06
N LEU A 183 7.76 -1.57 0.29
CA LEU A 183 8.44 -2.15 -0.88
C LEU A 183 8.71 -1.10 -1.96
N LEU A 184 7.71 -0.27 -2.30
CA LEU A 184 7.88 0.85 -3.24
C LEU A 184 8.99 1.80 -2.79
N THR A 185 9.07 2.11 -1.49
CA THR A 185 10.11 2.96 -0.91
C THR A 185 11.49 2.33 -1.11
N MET A 186 11.63 1.03 -0.84
CA MET A 186 12.89 0.30 -1.06
C MET A 186 13.31 0.27 -2.53
N MET A 187 12.36 0.02 -3.44
CA MET A 187 12.60 -0.01 -4.89
C MET A 187 13.10 1.33 -5.39
N ILE A 188 12.42 2.44 -5.04
CA ILE A 188 12.81 3.78 -5.46
C ILE A 188 14.14 4.19 -4.81
N ALA A 189 14.37 3.87 -3.54
CA ALA A 189 15.65 4.11 -2.89
C ALA A 189 16.80 3.46 -3.67
N GLN A 190 16.66 2.18 -4.04
CA GLN A 190 17.67 1.45 -4.81
C GLN A 190 17.96 2.13 -6.16
N VAL A 191 16.95 2.42 -6.97
CA VAL A 191 17.15 2.98 -8.31
C VAL A 191 17.64 4.44 -8.29
N CYS A 192 17.51 5.11 -7.13
CA CYS A 192 18.04 6.46 -6.90
C CYS A 192 19.38 6.47 -6.15
N GLY A 193 19.96 5.30 -5.81
CA GLY A 193 21.23 5.20 -5.09
C GLY A 193 21.17 5.64 -3.63
N LEU A 194 19.99 5.54 -3.00
CA LEU A 194 19.73 5.89 -1.61
C LEU A 194 19.51 4.64 -0.76
N GLN A 195 19.63 4.78 0.56
CA GLN A 195 19.19 3.76 1.51
C GLN A 195 17.70 3.94 1.83
N PRO A 196 16.93 2.87 2.12
CA PRO A 196 15.60 2.99 2.66
C PRO A 196 15.63 3.66 4.04
N GLY A 197 14.75 4.66 4.24
CA GLY A 197 14.54 5.35 5.51
C GLY A 197 13.32 4.83 6.27
N GLU A 198 12.29 5.67 6.42
CA GLU A 198 11.02 5.31 7.06
C GLU A 198 9.89 5.19 6.04
N PHE A 199 8.99 4.25 6.29
CA PHE A 199 7.64 4.33 5.74
C PHE A 199 6.69 4.86 6.81
N ILE A 200 5.93 5.90 6.47
CA ILE A 200 4.99 6.58 7.37
C ILE A 200 3.59 6.41 6.77
N HIS A 201 2.69 5.76 7.52
CA HIS A 201 1.31 5.55 7.11
C HIS A 201 0.37 6.45 7.90
N THR A 202 -0.18 7.44 7.24
CA THR A 202 -1.19 8.35 7.81
C THR A 202 -2.56 7.98 7.26
N THR A 203 -3.52 7.74 8.15
CA THR A 203 -4.87 7.30 7.79
C THR A 203 -5.93 8.32 8.19
N GLY A 204 -7.00 8.42 7.40
CA GLY A 204 -8.20 9.20 7.67
C GLY A 204 -9.23 8.41 8.49
N ASP A 205 -10.32 7.92 7.85
CA ASP A 205 -11.25 6.97 8.49
C ASP A 205 -10.57 5.62 8.65
N THR A 206 -10.25 5.28 9.87
CA THR A 206 -9.42 4.11 10.24
C THR A 206 -10.29 3.14 11.01
N HIS A 207 -10.67 2.03 10.39
CA HIS A 207 -11.77 1.22 10.90
C HIS A 207 -11.49 -0.27 10.93
N ILE A 208 -12.23 -0.95 11.81
CA ILE A 208 -12.38 -2.40 11.88
C ILE A 208 -13.85 -2.70 11.62
N TYR A 209 -14.15 -3.55 10.65
CA TYR A 209 -15.51 -4.02 10.41
C TYR A 209 -16.03 -4.85 11.59
N LYS A 210 -17.33 -4.74 11.93
CA LYS A 210 -17.93 -5.46 13.07
C LYS A 210 -17.74 -6.97 12.97
N ASN A 211 -17.79 -7.53 11.76
CA ASN A 211 -17.59 -8.95 11.49
C ASN A 211 -16.11 -9.41 11.57
N HIS A 212 -15.17 -8.51 11.88
CA HIS A 212 -13.74 -8.81 12.11
C HIS A 212 -13.32 -8.76 13.59
N PHE A 213 -14.23 -8.48 14.52
CA PHE A 213 -13.86 -8.28 15.93
C PHE A 213 -13.23 -9.50 16.59
N GLU A 214 -13.72 -10.69 16.28
CA GLU A 214 -13.15 -11.95 16.80
C GLU A 214 -11.77 -12.22 16.21
N GLN A 215 -11.57 -11.95 14.91
CA GLN A 215 -10.30 -12.10 14.22
C GLN A 215 -9.26 -11.12 14.76
N VAL A 216 -9.66 -9.88 15.05
CA VAL A 216 -8.80 -8.88 15.69
C VAL A 216 -8.42 -9.33 17.11
N ALA A 217 -9.36 -9.83 17.89
CA ALA A 217 -9.08 -10.35 19.23
C ALA A 217 -8.08 -11.51 19.19
N LEU A 218 -8.26 -12.47 18.25
CA LEU A 218 -7.30 -13.54 18.01
C LEU A 218 -5.93 -13.01 17.61
N GLN A 219 -5.87 -12.03 16.70
CA GLN A 219 -4.59 -11.45 16.26
C GLN A 219 -3.86 -10.74 17.41
N LEU A 220 -4.59 -10.01 18.25
CA LEU A 220 -4.04 -9.32 19.41
C LEU A 220 -3.55 -10.26 20.52
N SER A 221 -3.99 -11.52 20.54
CA SER A 221 -3.49 -12.54 21.49
C SER A 221 -2.14 -13.15 21.06
N ARG A 222 -1.65 -12.83 19.86
CA ARG A 222 -0.41 -13.39 19.30
C ARG A 222 0.74 -12.41 19.49
N GLU A 223 1.87 -12.93 19.97
CA GLU A 223 3.11 -12.13 20.07
C GLU A 223 3.72 -11.92 18.68
N PRO A 224 4.15 -10.69 18.36
CA PRO A 224 4.89 -10.43 17.11
C PRO A 224 6.21 -11.21 17.11
N ARG A 225 6.56 -11.75 15.94
CA ARG A 225 7.84 -12.40 15.69
C ARG A 225 8.80 -11.41 14.99
N LYS A 226 10.07 -11.82 14.84
CA LYS A 226 11.08 -11.03 14.14
C LYS A 226 10.59 -10.67 12.73
N LEU A 227 10.82 -9.43 12.30
CA LEU A 227 10.53 -9.00 10.94
C LEU A 227 11.42 -9.74 9.92
N PRO A 228 10.87 -10.09 8.76
CA PRO A 228 11.66 -10.63 7.66
C PRO A 228 12.55 -9.55 7.02
N THR A 229 13.50 -10.01 6.22
CA THR A 229 14.31 -9.15 5.36
C THR A 229 13.85 -9.28 3.91
N MET A 230 13.61 -8.16 3.24
CA MET A 230 13.34 -8.11 1.81
C MET A 230 14.63 -7.78 1.07
N HIS A 231 15.01 -8.62 0.13
CA HIS A 231 16.13 -8.39 -0.78
C HIS A 231 15.60 -8.08 -2.18
N LEU A 232 16.15 -7.05 -2.79
CA LEU A 232 15.87 -6.67 -4.17
C LEU A 232 17.10 -7.01 -5.03
N ASN A 233 16.87 -7.46 -6.28
CA ASN A 233 17.94 -7.69 -7.25
C ASN A 233 18.72 -6.37 -7.48
N PRO A 234 20.01 -6.29 -7.10
CA PRO A 234 20.79 -5.06 -7.16
C PRO A 234 21.10 -4.63 -8.61
N ASN A 235 20.87 -5.48 -9.59
CA ASN A 235 21.10 -5.18 -10.99
C ASN A 235 19.98 -4.34 -11.62
N VAL A 236 18.80 -4.29 -11.02
CA VAL A 236 17.67 -3.46 -11.51
C VAL A 236 17.98 -1.99 -11.25
N LYS A 237 17.96 -1.17 -12.30
CA LYS A 237 18.34 0.25 -12.27
C LYS A 237 17.19 1.21 -12.61
N SER A 238 16.06 0.69 -13.07
CA SER A 238 14.85 1.46 -13.32
C SER A 238 13.69 0.90 -12.50
N ILE A 239 12.86 1.78 -11.94
CA ILE A 239 11.64 1.39 -11.21
C ILE A 239 10.66 0.59 -12.08
N PHE A 240 10.74 0.76 -13.40
CA PHE A 240 9.87 0.12 -14.38
C PHE A 240 10.37 -1.25 -14.86
N ASP A 241 11.56 -1.65 -14.46
CA ASP A 241 12.19 -2.91 -14.94
C ASP A 241 12.08 -4.05 -13.92
N PHE A 242 11.60 -3.80 -12.71
CA PHE A 242 11.41 -4.83 -11.71
C PHE A 242 10.39 -5.89 -12.16
N GLN A 243 10.76 -7.15 -11.93
CA GLN A 243 9.91 -8.33 -12.13
C GLN A 243 9.72 -9.05 -10.79
N TYR A 244 8.75 -9.96 -10.72
CA TYR A 244 8.46 -10.69 -9.48
C TYR A 244 9.69 -11.43 -8.91
N GLU A 245 10.54 -11.97 -9.77
CA GLU A 245 11.74 -12.73 -9.44
C GLU A 245 12.87 -11.87 -8.82
N ASP A 246 12.75 -10.54 -8.92
CA ASP A 246 13.71 -9.60 -8.33
C ASP A 246 13.53 -9.41 -6.82
N PHE A 247 12.51 -10.02 -6.23
CA PHE A 247 12.17 -9.90 -4.81
C PHE A 247 12.39 -11.23 -4.09
N THR A 248 13.22 -11.21 -3.04
CA THR A 248 13.44 -12.38 -2.19
C THR A 248 13.18 -12.03 -0.74
N LEU A 249 12.21 -12.72 -0.12
CA LEU A 249 11.88 -12.56 1.30
C LEU A 249 12.59 -13.64 2.13
N GLU A 250 13.38 -13.21 3.10
CA GLU A 250 14.14 -14.08 4.00
C GLU A 250 13.62 -13.97 5.43
N GLY A 251 13.52 -15.11 6.11
CA GLY A 251 13.20 -15.16 7.55
C GLY A 251 11.73 -14.83 7.88
N TYR A 252 10.79 -15.00 6.95
CA TYR A 252 9.38 -14.78 7.23
C TYR A 252 8.77 -15.99 7.93
N ASP A 253 8.58 -15.87 9.25
CA ASP A 253 7.97 -16.88 10.14
C ASP A 253 6.72 -16.31 10.81
N PRO A 254 5.59 -16.16 10.10
CA PRO A 254 4.36 -15.62 10.67
C PRO A 254 3.55 -16.69 11.42
N TRP A 255 2.67 -16.23 12.32
CA TRP A 255 1.55 -17.03 12.76
C TRP A 255 0.64 -17.39 11.58
N PRO A 256 -0.15 -18.49 11.68
CA PRO A 256 -1.09 -18.87 10.63
C PRO A 256 -2.02 -17.73 10.20
N ALA A 257 -2.47 -17.76 8.94
CA ALA A 257 -3.45 -16.81 8.44
C ALA A 257 -4.73 -16.80 9.28
N ILE A 258 -5.37 -15.65 9.37
CA ILE A 258 -6.70 -15.50 9.98
C ILE A 258 -7.64 -15.10 8.84
N LYS A 259 -8.60 -15.98 8.52
CA LYS A 259 -9.61 -15.70 7.50
C LYS A 259 -10.65 -14.72 8.03
N ALA A 260 -11.10 -13.81 7.19
CA ALA A 260 -12.20 -12.91 7.47
C ALA A 260 -13.00 -12.64 6.17
N PRO A 261 -14.30 -12.36 6.26
CA PRO A 261 -15.09 -11.99 5.09
C PRO A 261 -14.68 -10.59 4.60
N VAL A 262 -14.69 -10.41 3.27
CA VAL A 262 -14.55 -9.08 2.66
C VAL A 262 -15.88 -8.34 2.77
N ALA A 263 -15.87 -7.08 3.15
CA ALA A 263 -17.06 -6.22 3.13
C ALA A 263 -17.13 -5.53 1.76
N VAL A 264 -18.14 -5.86 0.97
CA VAL A 264 -18.37 -5.38 -0.41
C VAL A 264 -19.66 -4.56 -0.53
#